data_2309b9a2c11fab7d039f8468e0bc6068
#
_entry.id   2309b9a2c11fab7d039f8468e0bc6068
#
_cell.length_a   1.000
_cell.length_b   1.000
_cell.length_c   1.000
_cell.angle_alpha   90.00
_cell.angle_beta   90.00
_cell.angle_gamma   90.00
#
_symmetry.space_group_name_H-M   'P 1'
#
loop_
_entity.id
_entity.type
_entity.pdbx_description
1 polymer ?
#
loop_
_entity_poly.entity_id
_entity_poly.type
_entity_poly.pdbx_seq_one_letter_code
_entity_poly.pdbx_strand_id
1 'polypeptide(L)'
;MFKRKIYDELLAWKSTSQGSTALLVEGARRVGKSTVVEEFAKAEYETYLLIDFTKVTDDFRQTFLDTRSDMGSFFLYLSAEFGAELRERRSLVIFDEVQAFPQAREFIKHLVADGRYDYVETGSLVSIKENVRNILIPSEEESRKMGPMDFEEFLWALGEGALAAMIRRSFESRQNLPETLHRKAERLWREYMLVGGMPQSVAAYADGRDLMAADRAKGAHSWPVPQRHREARWPRREEDQGGLRRHPRPASQAREEGRVRAD
;
A
#
# COMPACT_ATOMS: atom_id res chain seq x y z
N MET A 1 1.17 16.44 -3.58
CA MET A 1 1.10 15.01 -3.16
C MET A 1 1.11 14.89 -1.64
N PHE A 2 0.49 13.88 -1.03
CA PHE A 2 0.65 13.61 0.40
C PHE A 2 2.02 12.97 0.68
N LYS A 3 2.62 13.32 1.83
CA LYS A 3 3.81 12.63 2.32
C LYS A 3 3.48 11.16 2.62
N ARG A 4 4.29 10.23 2.12
CA ARG A 4 4.14 8.78 2.30
C ARG A 4 5.43 8.19 2.83
N LYS A 5 5.33 7.25 3.77
CA LYS A 5 6.50 6.56 4.37
C LYS A 5 7.34 5.81 3.34
N ILE A 6 6.68 5.25 2.34
CA ILE A 6 7.37 4.52 1.27
C ILE A 6 8.35 5.41 0.48
N TYR A 7 8.17 6.74 0.51
CA TYR A 7 9.13 7.65 -0.15
C TYR A 7 10.53 7.54 0.45
N ASP A 8 10.62 7.39 1.77
CA ASP A 8 11.89 7.20 2.47
C ASP A 8 12.52 5.84 2.11
N GLU A 9 11.70 4.80 1.84
CA GLU A 9 12.16 3.49 1.36
C GLU A 9 12.68 3.57 -0.09
N LEU A 10 12.04 4.38 -0.95
CA LEU A 10 12.53 4.65 -2.31
C LEU A 10 13.91 5.34 -2.29
N LEU A 11 14.09 6.33 -1.41
CA LEU A 11 15.38 7.00 -1.21
C LEU A 11 16.45 6.02 -0.72
N ALA A 12 16.12 5.19 0.26
CA ALA A 12 17.03 4.17 0.78
C ALA A 12 17.43 3.18 -0.32
N TRP A 13 16.48 2.67 -1.11
CA TRP A 13 16.76 1.80 -2.25
C TRP A 13 17.69 2.48 -3.27
N LYS A 14 17.40 3.70 -3.70
CA LYS A 14 18.25 4.44 -4.65
C LYS A 14 19.69 4.52 -4.16
N SER A 15 19.89 4.81 -2.87
CA SER A 15 21.22 4.97 -2.29
C SER A 15 21.98 3.65 -2.13
N THR A 16 21.28 2.53 -1.86
CA THR A 16 21.89 1.21 -1.60
C THR A 16 22.07 0.40 -2.86
N SER A 17 21.06 0.38 -3.76
CA SER A 17 21.07 -0.44 -4.97
C SER A 17 22.06 0.09 -6.00
N GLN A 18 22.18 1.42 -6.15
CA GLN A 18 23.03 2.08 -7.15
C GLN A 18 22.87 1.47 -8.56
N GLY A 19 21.64 1.01 -8.89
CA GLY A 19 21.30 0.38 -10.16
C GLY A 19 21.56 -1.11 -10.24
N SER A 20 21.99 -1.76 -9.16
CA SER A 20 22.20 -3.22 -9.13
C SER A 20 20.91 -4.02 -9.00
N THR A 21 19.80 -3.36 -8.58
CA THR A 21 18.48 -3.97 -8.47
C THR A 21 17.40 -3.05 -9.00
N ALA A 22 16.33 -3.62 -9.55
CA ALA A 22 15.07 -2.92 -9.78
C ALA A 22 14.23 -2.93 -8.51
N LEU A 23 13.28 -2.00 -8.38
CA LEU A 23 12.36 -1.94 -7.25
C LEU A 23 10.92 -2.15 -7.69
N LEU A 24 10.26 -3.17 -7.15
CA LEU A 24 8.82 -3.38 -7.29
C LEU A 24 8.07 -2.74 -6.12
N VAL A 25 7.22 -1.75 -6.40
CA VAL A 25 6.26 -1.21 -5.46
C VAL A 25 4.92 -1.93 -5.62
N GLU A 26 4.65 -2.88 -4.73
CA GLU A 26 3.42 -3.68 -4.76
C GLU A 26 2.39 -3.20 -3.73
N GLY A 27 1.11 -3.35 -4.04
CA GLY A 27 0.05 -2.98 -3.09
C GLY A 27 -1.32 -2.93 -3.74
N ALA A 28 -2.35 -2.67 -2.93
CA ALA A 28 -3.72 -2.58 -3.41
C ALA A 28 -3.87 -1.52 -4.51
N ARG A 29 -4.92 -1.65 -5.32
CA ARG A 29 -5.26 -0.61 -6.30
C ARG A 29 -5.60 0.70 -5.58
N ARG A 30 -5.21 1.84 -6.20
CA ARG A 30 -5.55 3.21 -5.74
C ARG A 30 -4.93 3.65 -4.41
N VAL A 31 -3.93 2.94 -3.89
CA VAL A 31 -3.18 3.40 -2.72
C VAL A 31 -2.16 4.51 -3.05
N GLY A 32 -1.99 4.86 -4.34
CA GLY A 32 -1.13 5.94 -4.81
C GLY A 32 0.28 5.50 -5.24
N LYS A 33 0.49 4.23 -5.63
CA LYS A 33 1.79 3.71 -6.08
C LYS A 33 2.39 4.53 -7.22
N SER A 34 1.70 4.60 -8.36
CA SER A 34 2.16 5.34 -9.54
C SER A 34 2.46 6.81 -9.22
N THR A 35 1.59 7.44 -8.40
CA THR A 35 1.77 8.84 -8.00
C THR A 35 3.05 9.05 -7.18
N VAL A 36 3.31 8.20 -6.18
CA VAL A 36 4.50 8.38 -5.33
C VAL A 36 5.78 8.07 -6.10
N VAL A 37 5.77 7.07 -6.99
CA VAL A 37 6.92 6.71 -7.83
C VAL A 37 7.20 7.81 -8.86
N GLU A 38 6.18 8.39 -9.48
CA GLU A 38 6.35 9.51 -10.42
C GLU A 38 6.88 10.76 -9.74
N GLU A 39 6.39 11.11 -8.53
CA GLU A 39 6.91 12.24 -7.76
C GLU A 39 8.35 12.00 -7.28
N PHE A 40 8.68 10.78 -6.92
CA PHE A 40 10.06 10.38 -6.62
C PHE A 40 10.95 10.56 -7.85
N ALA A 41 10.49 10.13 -9.03
CA ALA A 41 11.23 10.31 -10.26
C ALA A 41 11.50 11.79 -10.57
N LYS A 42 10.49 12.64 -10.44
CA LYS A 42 10.60 14.10 -10.65
C LYS A 42 11.56 14.79 -9.70
N ALA A 43 11.62 14.32 -8.45
CA ALA A 43 12.43 14.95 -7.42
C ALA A 43 13.91 14.45 -7.44
N GLU A 44 14.10 13.18 -7.76
CA GLU A 44 15.37 12.48 -7.52
C GLU A 44 16.18 12.18 -8.79
N TYR A 45 15.61 12.37 -9.98
CA TYR A 45 16.26 12.09 -11.26
C TYR A 45 16.17 13.33 -12.18
N GLU A 46 17.13 13.44 -13.10
CA GLU A 46 17.12 14.54 -14.09
C GLU A 46 16.01 14.37 -15.12
N THR A 47 15.76 13.13 -15.52
CA THR A 47 14.68 12.76 -16.44
C THR A 47 14.06 11.43 -16.01
N TYR A 48 12.87 11.13 -16.48
CA TYR A 48 12.24 9.83 -16.28
C TYR A 48 11.39 9.43 -17.47
N LEU A 49 11.16 8.13 -17.59
CA LEU A 49 10.25 7.54 -18.55
C LEU A 49 9.20 6.73 -17.77
N LEU A 50 7.91 7.01 -17.97
CA LEU A 50 6.80 6.26 -17.38
C LEU A 50 6.03 5.53 -18.47
N ILE A 51 5.96 4.20 -18.37
CA ILE A 51 5.23 3.32 -19.27
C ILE A 51 4.08 2.68 -18.50
N ASP A 52 2.86 3.13 -18.76
CA ASP A 52 1.64 2.53 -18.19
C ASP A 52 1.18 1.39 -19.11
N PHE A 53 1.45 0.16 -18.73
CA PHE A 53 1.12 -1.03 -19.53
C PHE A 53 -0.38 -1.29 -19.70
N THR A 54 -1.24 -0.57 -19.00
CA THR A 54 -2.68 -0.63 -19.24
C THR A 54 -3.13 0.24 -20.42
N LYS A 55 -2.27 1.16 -20.88
CA LYS A 55 -2.57 2.14 -21.94
C LYS A 55 -1.82 1.90 -23.24
N VAL A 56 -0.80 1.04 -23.23
CA VAL A 56 -0.01 0.74 -24.42
C VAL A 56 -0.81 -0.11 -25.42
N THR A 57 -0.52 0.07 -26.70
CA THR A 57 -1.10 -0.69 -27.81
C THR A 57 -0.48 -2.07 -27.96
N ASP A 58 -1.09 -2.96 -28.71
CA ASP A 58 -0.50 -4.26 -29.04
C ASP A 58 0.71 -4.13 -29.94
N ASP A 59 0.73 -3.12 -30.85
CA ASP A 59 1.89 -2.81 -31.68
C ASP A 59 3.08 -2.38 -30.83
N PHE A 60 2.85 -1.56 -29.79
CA PHE A 60 3.90 -1.22 -28.83
C PHE A 60 4.46 -2.46 -28.13
N ARG A 61 3.58 -3.35 -27.65
CA ARG A 61 4.00 -4.60 -26.97
C ARG A 61 4.83 -5.49 -27.89
N GLN A 62 4.43 -5.61 -29.15
CA GLN A 62 5.19 -6.37 -30.14
C GLN A 62 6.56 -5.75 -30.41
N THR A 63 6.62 -4.43 -30.64
CA THR A 63 7.89 -3.72 -30.87
C THR A 63 8.81 -3.78 -29.65
N PHE A 64 8.25 -3.69 -28.43
CA PHE A 64 9.00 -3.89 -27.18
C PHE A 64 9.68 -5.27 -27.16
N LEU A 65 8.97 -6.33 -27.56
CA LEU A 65 9.51 -7.68 -27.60
C LEU A 65 10.57 -7.87 -28.69
N ASP A 66 10.37 -7.26 -29.85
CA ASP A 66 11.24 -7.41 -31.01
C ASP A 66 12.59 -6.66 -30.82
N THR A 67 12.54 -5.53 -30.13
CA THR A 67 13.75 -4.68 -29.92
C THR A 67 14.59 -5.10 -28.71
N ARG A 68 14.06 -5.92 -27.80
CA ARG A 68 14.76 -6.31 -26.54
C ARG A 68 16.09 -7.04 -26.73
N SER A 69 16.38 -7.56 -27.93
CA SER A 69 17.66 -8.21 -28.26
C SER A 69 18.82 -7.24 -28.46
N ASP A 70 18.52 -5.97 -28.75
CA ASP A 70 19.49 -4.88 -28.87
C ASP A 70 19.09 -3.71 -27.98
N MET A 71 19.78 -3.55 -26.86
CA MET A 71 19.49 -2.50 -25.86
C MET A 71 19.61 -1.09 -26.46
N GLY A 72 20.47 -0.85 -27.44
CA GLY A 72 20.59 0.44 -28.10
C GLY A 72 19.31 0.81 -28.86
N SER A 73 18.86 -0.08 -29.73
CA SER A 73 17.59 0.07 -30.47
C SER A 73 16.38 0.11 -29.54
N PHE A 74 16.37 -0.70 -28.46
CA PHE A 74 15.30 -0.73 -27.47
C PHE A 74 15.09 0.64 -26.80
N PHE A 75 16.14 1.24 -26.25
CA PHE A 75 16.00 2.54 -25.57
C PHE A 75 15.80 3.69 -26.56
N LEU A 76 16.34 3.60 -27.76
CA LEU A 76 16.05 4.58 -28.81
C LEU A 76 14.57 4.56 -29.19
N TYR A 77 13.99 3.38 -29.34
CA TYR A 77 12.56 3.20 -29.59
C TYR A 77 11.72 3.79 -28.44
N LEU A 78 12.02 3.45 -27.20
CA LEU A 78 11.28 3.97 -26.04
C LEU A 78 11.36 5.49 -25.95
N SER A 79 12.56 6.06 -26.20
CA SER A 79 12.74 7.52 -26.21
C SER A 79 11.92 8.20 -27.30
N ALA A 80 11.87 7.62 -28.49
CA ALA A 80 11.09 8.15 -29.60
C ALA A 80 9.58 8.04 -29.37
N GLU A 81 9.11 6.90 -28.87
CA GLU A 81 7.70 6.62 -28.61
C GLU A 81 7.09 7.54 -27.54
N PHE A 82 7.84 7.78 -26.47
CA PHE A 82 7.36 8.58 -25.33
C PHE A 82 7.90 10.03 -25.33
N GLY A 83 8.73 10.42 -26.29
CA GLY A 83 9.34 11.74 -26.34
C GLY A 83 10.23 12.04 -25.12
N ALA A 84 10.85 11.01 -24.53
CA ALA A 84 11.66 11.12 -23.32
C ALA A 84 13.17 11.09 -23.64
N GLU A 85 13.92 12.06 -23.10
CA GLU A 85 15.38 12.04 -23.15
C GLU A 85 15.92 11.21 -21.98
N LEU A 86 16.48 10.03 -22.26
CA LEU A 86 17.10 9.17 -21.27
C LEU A 86 18.60 9.46 -21.14
N ARG A 87 19.06 9.67 -19.91
CA ARG A 87 20.46 9.96 -19.55
C ARG A 87 21.01 8.86 -18.66
N GLU A 88 22.11 8.25 -19.07
CA GLU A 88 22.73 7.15 -18.34
C GLU A 88 23.00 7.53 -16.88
N ARG A 89 22.61 6.67 -15.95
CA ARG A 89 22.71 6.81 -14.49
C ARG A 89 22.00 8.04 -13.89
N ARG A 90 21.20 8.78 -14.67
CA ARG A 90 20.47 9.97 -14.23
C ARG A 90 18.98 9.93 -14.56
N SER A 91 18.53 8.87 -15.23
CA SER A 91 17.12 8.67 -15.55
C SER A 91 16.55 7.48 -14.82
N LEU A 92 15.26 7.59 -14.45
CA LEU A 92 14.46 6.50 -13.93
C LEU A 92 13.50 6.00 -15.02
N VAL A 93 13.45 4.69 -15.23
CA VAL A 93 12.44 4.04 -16.07
C VAL A 93 11.40 3.41 -15.16
N ILE A 94 10.14 3.80 -15.35
CA ILE A 94 9.01 3.35 -14.52
C ILE A 94 8.11 2.45 -15.37
N PHE A 95 7.94 1.20 -14.95
CA PHE A 95 7.00 0.23 -15.49
C PHE A 95 5.75 0.19 -14.62
N ASP A 96 4.71 0.94 -15.01
CA ASP A 96 3.48 1.04 -14.24
C ASP A 96 2.49 -0.05 -14.63
N GLU A 97 1.85 -0.66 -13.61
CA GLU A 97 0.87 -1.76 -13.76
C GLU A 97 1.45 -2.96 -14.52
N VAL A 98 2.66 -3.42 -14.14
CA VAL A 98 3.43 -4.49 -14.85
C VAL A 98 2.67 -5.81 -15.02
N GLN A 99 1.65 -6.08 -14.20
CA GLN A 99 0.82 -7.27 -14.38
C GLN A 99 0.00 -7.25 -15.68
N ALA A 100 -0.16 -6.07 -16.34
CA ALA A 100 -0.81 -5.96 -17.64
C ALA A 100 0.09 -6.41 -18.80
N PHE A 101 1.43 -6.49 -18.57
CA PHE A 101 2.41 -6.98 -19.54
C PHE A 101 3.54 -7.75 -18.85
N PRO A 102 3.31 -9.00 -18.45
CA PRO A 102 4.26 -9.80 -17.67
C PRO A 102 5.64 -9.97 -18.31
N GLN A 103 5.73 -9.96 -19.64
CA GLN A 103 6.98 -10.08 -20.39
C GLN A 103 7.94 -8.90 -20.14
N ALA A 104 7.42 -7.72 -19.82
CA ALA A 104 8.26 -6.59 -19.42
C ALA A 104 8.95 -6.86 -18.08
N ARG A 105 8.27 -7.51 -17.14
CA ARG A 105 8.84 -7.90 -15.85
C ARG A 105 9.92 -8.97 -15.99
N GLU A 106 9.73 -9.97 -16.86
CA GLU A 106 10.78 -10.95 -17.16
C GLU A 106 12.04 -10.31 -17.72
N PHE A 107 11.88 -9.19 -18.44
CA PHE A 107 12.96 -8.47 -19.07
C PHE A 107 13.77 -7.60 -18.11
N ILE A 108 13.25 -7.29 -16.91
CA ILE A 108 13.92 -6.45 -15.89
C ILE A 108 15.34 -6.94 -15.58
N LYS A 109 15.55 -8.25 -15.50
CA LYS A 109 16.88 -8.83 -15.28
C LYS A 109 17.92 -8.35 -16.30
N HIS A 110 17.54 -8.31 -17.57
CA HIS A 110 18.41 -7.86 -18.64
C HIS A 110 18.64 -6.36 -18.61
N LEU A 111 17.62 -5.59 -18.24
CA LEU A 111 17.69 -4.13 -18.10
C LEU A 111 18.60 -3.73 -16.92
N VAL A 112 18.50 -4.41 -15.79
CA VAL A 112 19.37 -4.20 -14.63
C VAL A 112 20.82 -4.58 -14.99
N ALA A 113 21.03 -5.71 -15.68
CA ALA A 113 22.36 -6.14 -16.12
C ALA A 113 23.01 -5.17 -17.13
N ASP A 114 22.22 -4.49 -17.96
CA ASP A 114 22.69 -3.43 -18.87
C ASP A 114 23.21 -2.20 -18.09
N GLY A 115 22.61 -1.87 -16.95
CA GLY A 115 23.12 -0.90 -15.98
C GLY A 115 23.01 0.57 -16.37
N ARG A 116 22.42 0.94 -17.51
CA ARG A 116 22.32 2.33 -17.97
C ARG A 116 21.37 3.17 -17.12
N TYR A 117 20.28 2.59 -16.63
CA TYR A 117 19.22 3.32 -15.92
C TYR A 117 18.82 2.61 -14.63
N ASP A 118 18.11 3.31 -13.76
CA ASP A 118 17.43 2.71 -12.63
C ASP A 118 15.98 2.34 -13.02
N TYR A 119 15.42 1.29 -12.41
CA TYR A 119 14.11 0.76 -12.77
C TYR A 119 13.21 0.63 -11.56
N VAL A 120 11.99 1.16 -11.67
CA VAL A 120 10.93 0.96 -10.68
C VAL A 120 9.71 0.37 -11.37
N GLU A 121 9.19 -0.69 -10.81
CA GLU A 121 7.95 -1.32 -11.24
C GLU A 121 6.84 -1.02 -10.26
N THR A 122 5.61 -0.86 -10.74
CA THR A 122 4.44 -0.85 -9.87
C THR A 122 3.48 -1.97 -10.27
N GLY A 123 2.77 -2.52 -9.28
CA GLY A 123 1.80 -3.53 -9.59
C GLY A 123 0.81 -3.83 -8.46
N SER A 124 -0.33 -4.39 -8.83
CA SER A 124 -1.34 -4.84 -7.88
C SER A 124 -0.97 -6.21 -7.30
N LEU A 125 -0.87 -6.32 -5.97
CA LEU A 125 -0.47 -7.54 -5.26
C LEU A 125 -1.30 -8.79 -5.66
N VAL A 126 -2.61 -8.63 -5.84
CA VAL A 126 -3.51 -9.72 -6.20
C VAL A 126 -3.27 -10.14 -7.65
N SER A 127 -3.22 -9.18 -8.56
CA SER A 127 -3.03 -9.45 -9.99
C SER A 127 -1.62 -9.98 -10.31
N ILE A 128 -0.60 -9.52 -9.57
CA ILE A 128 0.76 -10.07 -9.68
C ILE A 128 0.76 -11.55 -9.30
N LYS A 129 0.13 -11.94 -8.18
CA LYS A 129 0.09 -13.35 -7.74
C LYS A 129 -0.68 -14.27 -8.71
N GLU A 130 -1.72 -13.76 -9.34
CA GLU A 130 -2.52 -14.51 -10.31
C GLU A 130 -1.79 -14.70 -11.65
N ASN A 131 -1.14 -13.63 -12.14
CA ASN A 131 -0.49 -13.62 -13.46
C ASN A 131 0.95 -14.15 -13.45
N VAL A 132 1.60 -14.24 -12.27
CA VAL A 132 3.02 -14.61 -12.10
C VAL A 132 3.22 -16.10 -11.76
N ARG A 133 2.16 -16.91 -11.72
CA ARG A 133 2.30 -18.36 -11.44
C ARG A 133 3.28 -19.09 -12.37
N ASN A 134 3.59 -18.53 -13.54
CA ASN A 134 4.46 -19.09 -14.55
C ASN A 134 5.67 -18.22 -14.92
N ILE A 135 5.97 -17.15 -14.17
CA ILE A 135 7.04 -16.22 -14.47
C ILE A 135 8.14 -16.34 -13.43
N LEU A 136 9.39 -16.47 -13.88
CA LEU A 136 10.56 -16.38 -13.02
C LEU A 136 10.66 -14.96 -12.47
N ILE A 137 10.50 -14.80 -11.14
CA ILE A 137 10.76 -13.53 -10.46
C ILE A 137 12.27 -13.24 -10.61
N PRO A 138 12.65 -12.09 -11.16
CA PRO A 138 14.06 -11.74 -11.28
C PRO A 138 14.74 -11.70 -9.91
N SER A 139 15.93 -12.29 -9.79
CA SER A 139 16.76 -12.22 -8.58
C SER A 139 17.27 -10.80 -8.30
N GLU A 140 17.26 -9.97 -9.31
CA GLU A 140 17.68 -8.58 -9.32
C GLU A 140 16.55 -7.60 -8.97
N GLU A 141 15.43 -8.09 -8.42
CA GLU A 141 14.27 -7.28 -8.01
C GLU A 141 14.15 -7.25 -6.49
N GLU A 142 14.09 -6.06 -5.90
CA GLU A 142 13.63 -5.83 -4.54
C GLU A 142 12.14 -5.47 -4.53
N SER A 143 11.42 -5.85 -3.49
CA SER A 143 9.99 -5.55 -3.36
C SER A 143 9.72 -4.71 -2.12
N ARG A 144 8.84 -3.71 -2.25
CA ARG A 144 8.31 -2.91 -1.15
C ARG A 144 6.80 -2.87 -1.21
N LYS A 145 6.16 -3.02 -0.05
CA LYS A 145 4.70 -3.03 0.06
C LYS A 145 4.16 -1.66 0.40
N MET A 146 3.26 -1.16 -0.42
CA MET A 146 2.53 0.07 -0.18
C MET A 146 1.07 -0.21 0.19
N GLY A 147 0.70 0.15 1.42
CA GLY A 147 -0.68 0.09 1.91
C GLY A 147 -1.44 1.40 1.71
N PRO A 148 -2.72 1.43 2.10
CA PRO A 148 -3.42 2.68 2.37
C PRO A 148 -2.64 3.53 3.37
N MET A 149 -2.93 4.82 3.43
CA MET A 149 -2.32 5.73 4.41
C MET A 149 -2.62 5.24 5.82
N ASP A 150 -1.60 5.14 6.65
CA ASP A 150 -1.77 4.87 8.07
C ASP A 150 -2.14 6.16 8.84
N PHE A 151 -2.33 6.03 10.16
CA PHE A 151 -2.75 7.18 10.97
C PHE A 151 -1.72 8.29 11.00
N GLU A 152 -0.44 7.97 11.00
CA GLU A 152 0.62 8.98 10.97
C GLU A 152 0.63 9.74 9.63
N GLU A 153 0.50 9.03 8.51
CA GLU A 153 0.38 9.63 7.18
C GLU A 153 -0.91 10.47 7.05
N PHE A 154 -2.01 10.02 7.67
CA PHE A 154 -3.24 10.80 7.77
C PHE A 154 -3.03 12.09 8.55
N LEU A 155 -2.33 12.05 9.69
CA LEU A 155 -1.98 13.24 10.45
C LEU A 155 -1.13 14.20 9.61
N TRP A 156 -0.15 13.70 8.85
CA TRP A 156 0.64 14.53 7.94
C TRP A 156 -0.22 15.19 6.86
N ALA A 157 -1.15 14.44 6.28
CA ALA A 157 -2.07 14.96 5.27
C ALA A 157 -2.96 16.10 5.80
N LEU A 158 -3.25 16.11 7.10
CA LEU A 158 -4.04 17.13 7.77
C LEU A 158 -3.20 18.32 8.34
N GLY A 159 -1.88 18.32 8.11
CA GLY A 159 -0.99 19.34 8.66
C GLY A 159 -0.64 19.13 10.15
N GLU A 160 -0.97 17.97 10.72
CA GLU A 160 -0.76 17.63 12.13
C GLU A 160 0.57 16.90 12.38
N GLY A 161 1.61 17.22 11.61
CA GLY A 161 2.92 16.57 11.71
C GLY A 161 3.58 16.68 13.09
N ALA A 162 3.38 17.80 13.79
CA ALA A 162 3.89 17.97 15.15
C ALA A 162 3.22 17.01 16.14
N LEU A 163 1.91 16.77 16.00
CA LEU A 163 1.19 15.79 16.82
C LEU A 163 1.69 14.37 16.54
N ALA A 164 1.87 14.01 15.26
CA ALA A 164 2.45 12.73 14.88
C ALA A 164 3.83 12.48 15.51
N ALA A 165 4.72 13.49 15.47
CA ALA A 165 6.03 13.44 16.09
C ALA A 165 5.96 13.28 17.62
N MET A 166 5.03 13.99 18.29
CA MET A 166 4.84 13.85 19.74
C MET A 166 4.31 12.47 20.14
N ILE A 167 3.37 11.90 19.36
CA ILE A 167 2.88 10.53 19.60
C ILE A 167 4.03 9.53 19.50
N ARG A 168 4.85 9.62 18.46
CA ARG A 168 6.01 8.76 18.25
C ARG A 168 7.01 8.89 19.40
N ARG A 169 7.38 10.12 19.76
CA ARG A 169 8.32 10.38 20.87
C ARG A 169 7.81 9.83 22.20
N SER A 170 6.51 10.04 22.51
CA SER A 170 5.89 9.52 23.74
C SER A 170 5.92 7.99 23.78
N PHE A 171 5.66 7.33 22.65
CA PHE A 171 5.74 5.88 22.52
C PHE A 171 7.18 5.37 22.73
N GLU A 172 8.16 5.95 22.06
CA GLU A 172 9.57 5.56 22.15
C GLU A 172 10.15 5.77 23.56
N SER A 173 9.80 6.91 24.22
CA SER A 173 10.23 7.22 25.59
C SER A 173 9.39 6.52 26.66
N ARG A 174 8.30 5.81 26.28
CA ARG A 174 7.34 5.17 27.19
C ARG A 174 6.74 6.18 28.19
N GLN A 175 6.52 7.41 27.75
CA GLN A 175 5.90 8.46 28.52
C GLN A 175 4.50 8.74 28.04
N ASN A 176 3.62 9.19 28.93
CA ASN A 176 2.28 9.57 28.55
C ASN A 176 2.30 10.81 27.65
N LEU A 177 1.44 10.80 26.64
CA LEU A 177 1.13 12.00 25.86
C LEU A 177 0.39 13.00 26.76
N PRO A 178 0.73 14.31 26.72
CA PRO A 178 -0.02 15.33 27.45
C PRO A 178 -1.52 15.23 27.18
N GLU A 179 -2.34 15.39 28.21
CA GLU A 179 -3.81 15.13 28.16
C GLU A 179 -4.51 15.87 27.00
N THR A 180 -4.14 17.12 26.75
CA THR A 180 -4.73 17.92 25.66
C THR A 180 -4.40 17.35 24.29
N LEU A 181 -3.17 16.87 24.09
CA LEU A 181 -2.73 16.23 22.86
C LEU A 181 -3.33 14.83 22.72
N HIS A 182 -3.50 14.10 23.83
CA HIS A 182 -4.16 12.81 23.85
C HIS A 182 -5.60 12.89 23.36
N ARG A 183 -6.39 13.82 23.91
CA ARG A 183 -7.78 14.07 23.45
C ARG A 183 -7.85 14.48 21.97
N LYS A 184 -6.89 15.31 21.52
CA LYS A 184 -6.79 15.69 20.11
C LYS A 184 -6.48 14.47 19.24
N ALA A 185 -5.54 13.63 19.63
CA ALA A 185 -5.19 12.41 18.92
C ALA A 185 -6.35 11.41 18.85
N GLU A 186 -7.09 11.21 19.96
CA GLU A 186 -8.28 10.36 19.97
C GLU A 186 -9.39 10.85 19.03
N ARG A 187 -9.65 12.15 18.99
CA ARG A 187 -10.61 12.72 18.05
C ARG A 187 -10.19 12.46 16.62
N LEU A 188 -8.94 12.75 16.26
CA LEU A 188 -8.40 12.54 14.90
C LEU A 188 -8.34 11.05 14.54
N TRP A 189 -8.11 10.17 15.51
CA TRP A 189 -8.18 8.73 15.31
C TRP A 189 -9.60 8.26 14.95
N ARG A 190 -10.64 8.80 15.62
CA ARG A 190 -12.04 8.50 15.26
C ARG A 190 -12.38 9.02 13.86
N GLU A 191 -11.90 10.21 13.51
CA GLU A 191 -12.03 10.76 12.14
C GLU A 191 -11.34 9.84 11.12
N TYR A 192 -10.11 9.39 11.40
CA TYR A 192 -9.39 8.43 10.55
C TYR A 192 -10.15 7.12 10.37
N MET A 193 -10.74 6.57 11.42
CA MET A 193 -11.55 5.34 11.31
C MET A 193 -12.77 5.54 10.40
N LEU A 194 -13.35 6.71 10.36
CA LEU A 194 -14.48 7.04 9.47
C LEU A 194 -14.02 7.31 8.04
N VAL A 195 -12.93 8.08 7.85
CA VAL A 195 -12.39 8.45 6.52
C VAL A 195 -11.67 7.28 5.86
N GLY A 196 -10.93 6.48 6.65
CA GLY A 196 -10.04 5.43 6.14
C GLY A 196 -8.74 5.99 5.56
N GLY A 197 -7.87 5.08 5.09
CA GLY A 197 -6.53 5.42 4.58
C GLY A 197 -6.42 5.54 3.06
N MET A 198 -7.51 5.50 2.30
CA MET A 198 -7.42 5.67 0.84
C MET A 198 -7.10 7.12 0.49
N PRO A 199 -6.02 7.40 -0.28
CA PRO A 199 -5.57 8.78 -0.54
C PRO A 199 -6.65 9.70 -1.08
N GLN A 200 -7.55 9.19 -1.93
CA GLN A 200 -8.65 9.97 -2.49
C GLN A 200 -9.68 10.35 -1.42
N SER A 201 -10.00 9.45 -0.48
CA SER A 201 -10.89 9.76 0.64
C SER A 201 -10.26 10.75 1.62
N VAL A 202 -8.95 10.58 1.88
CA VAL A 202 -8.19 11.51 2.72
C VAL A 202 -8.11 12.89 2.08
N ALA A 203 -7.90 12.97 0.76
CA ALA A 203 -7.89 14.25 0.02
C ALA A 203 -9.26 14.97 0.12
N ALA A 204 -10.35 14.25 -0.16
CA ALA A 204 -11.69 14.81 -0.06
C ALA A 204 -12.05 15.26 1.36
N TYR A 205 -11.53 14.57 2.38
CA TYR A 205 -11.71 14.96 3.77
C TYR A 205 -10.85 16.16 4.17
N ALA A 206 -9.59 16.21 3.74
CA ALA A 206 -8.64 17.26 4.09
C ALA A 206 -9.10 18.63 3.59
N ASP A 207 -9.81 18.68 2.45
CA ASP A 207 -10.42 19.87 1.88
C ASP A 207 -11.74 20.21 2.61
N GLY A 208 -11.63 20.83 3.79
CA GLY A 208 -12.77 21.31 4.59
C GLY A 208 -13.27 20.38 5.70
N ARG A 209 -12.62 19.24 5.96
CA ARG A 209 -12.99 18.27 7.01
C ARG A 209 -14.40 17.68 6.83
N ASP A 210 -14.84 17.51 5.57
CA ASP A 210 -16.17 16.98 5.24
C ASP A 210 -16.17 15.45 5.15
N LEU A 211 -16.77 14.78 6.15
CA LEU A 211 -16.95 13.33 6.19
C LEU A 211 -17.83 12.82 5.04
N MET A 212 -18.83 13.62 4.61
CA MET A 212 -19.70 13.23 3.50
C MET A 212 -18.95 13.26 2.16
N ALA A 213 -18.01 14.20 1.98
CA ALA A 213 -17.13 14.23 0.82
C ALA A 213 -16.22 12.99 0.78
N ALA A 214 -15.63 12.60 1.92
CA ALA A 214 -14.83 11.39 2.03
C ALA A 214 -15.66 10.12 1.74
N ASP A 215 -16.90 10.06 2.21
CA ASP A 215 -17.78 8.92 1.97
C ASP A 215 -18.21 8.82 0.50
N ARG A 216 -18.51 9.94 -0.15
CA ARG A 216 -18.75 9.98 -1.61
C ARG A 216 -17.52 9.48 -2.40
N ALA A 217 -16.30 9.87 -1.98
CA ALA A 217 -15.06 9.40 -2.62
C ALA A 217 -14.87 7.88 -2.48
N LYS A 218 -15.29 7.28 -1.36
CA LYS A 218 -15.32 5.80 -1.18
C LYS A 218 -16.37 5.16 -2.08
N GLY A 219 -17.60 5.71 -2.10
CA GLY A 219 -18.73 5.18 -2.85
C GLY A 219 -18.50 5.15 -4.36
N ALA A 220 -17.82 6.15 -4.90
CA ALA A 220 -17.40 6.17 -6.30
C ALA A 220 -16.47 4.99 -6.69
N HIS A 221 -15.97 4.25 -5.70
CA HIS A 221 -14.98 3.18 -5.83
C HIS A 221 -15.41 1.86 -5.20
N SER A 222 -16.63 1.80 -4.65
CA SER A 222 -17.15 0.55 -4.14
C SER A 222 -17.22 -0.48 -5.28
N TRP A 223 -16.45 -1.55 -5.15
CA TRP A 223 -16.65 -2.77 -5.90
C TRP A 223 -18.14 -3.13 -5.81
N PRO A 224 -18.82 -3.55 -6.89
CA PRO A 224 -20.17 -4.07 -6.75
C PRO A 224 -20.12 -5.23 -5.78
N VAL A 225 -20.56 -5.00 -4.53
CA VAL A 225 -20.73 -6.06 -3.54
C VAL A 225 -21.75 -7.01 -4.16
N PRO A 226 -21.45 -8.30 -4.35
CA PRO A 226 -22.42 -9.26 -4.86
C PRO A 226 -23.70 -9.13 -4.05
N GLN A 227 -24.86 -9.05 -4.70
CA GLN A 227 -26.18 -8.82 -4.08
C GLN A 227 -26.51 -9.79 -2.95
N ARG A 228 -25.80 -10.91 -2.84
CA ARG A 228 -25.98 -11.92 -1.77
C ARG A 228 -25.72 -11.40 -0.34
N HIS A 229 -25.01 -10.28 -0.16
CA HIS A 229 -24.76 -9.72 1.19
C HIS A 229 -25.71 -8.58 1.59
N ARG A 230 -26.64 -8.15 0.71
CA ARG A 230 -27.63 -7.12 1.08
C ARG A 230 -28.79 -7.66 1.95
N GLU A 231 -28.92 -8.97 2.06
CA GLU A 231 -30.01 -9.62 2.83
C GLU A 231 -29.60 -10.18 4.19
N ALA A 232 -28.33 -10.03 4.60
CA ALA A 232 -27.93 -10.34 5.96
C ALA A 232 -28.53 -9.30 6.93
N ARG A 233 -29.82 -9.43 7.20
CA ARG A 233 -30.45 -8.80 8.37
C ARG A 233 -29.75 -9.38 9.60
N TRP A 234 -29.04 -8.55 10.33
CA TRP A 234 -28.65 -8.86 11.68
C TRP A 234 -29.93 -9.22 12.46
N PRO A 235 -30.00 -10.37 13.16
CA PRO A 235 -31.14 -10.65 14.00
C PRO A 235 -31.30 -9.51 15.02
N ARG A 236 -32.45 -8.87 15.01
CA ARG A 236 -32.81 -7.93 16.08
C ARG A 236 -32.69 -8.70 17.37
N ARG A 237 -31.98 -8.18 18.37
CA ARG A 237 -32.10 -8.65 19.75
C ARG A 237 -33.56 -8.53 20.10
N GLU A 238 -34.22 -9.65 20.30
CA GLU A 238 -35.49 -9.68 21.01
C GLU A 238 -35.21 -9.13 22.41
N GLU A 239 -35.87 -8.02 22.75
CA GLU A 239 -35.89 -7.53 24.12
C GLU A 239 -36.61 -8.61 24.94
N ASP A 240 -35.82 -9.35 25.72
CA ASP A 240 -36.29 -10.36 26.67
C ASP A 240 -37.00 -9.62 27.81
N GLN A 241 -38.34 -9.45 27.67
CA GLN A 241 -39.20 -9.00 28.71
C GLN A 241 -39.48 -10.18 29.63
N GLY A 242 -38.87 -10.16 30.78
CA GLY A 242 -39.41 -10.78 31.96
C GLY A 242 -38.96 -12.21 32.28
N GLY A 243 -38.28 -12.34 33.38
CA GLY A 243 -38.17 -13.61 34.08
C GLY A 243 -36.87 -13.81 34.84
N LEU A 244 -36.79 -13.23 36.02
CA LEU A 244 -35.83 -13.63 37.06
C LEU A 244 -35.95 -15.14 37.35
N ARG A 245 -35.18 -15.96 36.63
CA ARG A 245 -34.94 -17.34 37.04
C ARG A 245 -33.66 -17.41 37.87
N ARG A 246 -33.84 -17.73 39.15
CA ARG A 246 -32.77 -17.99 40.11
C ARG A 246 -31.97 -19.21 39.64
N HIS A 247 -30.68 -19.07 39.48
CA HIS A 247 -29.76 -20.19 39.28
C HIS A 247 -29.67 -21.01 40.59
N PRO A 248 -29.75 -22.34 40.56
CA PRO A 248 -29.44 -23.17 41.71
C PRO A 248 -27.92 -23.15 41.96
N ARG A 249 -27.55 -23.04 43.25
CA ARG A 249 -26.17 -23.16 43.72
C ARG A 249 -25.68 -24.59 43.54
N PRO A 250 -24.40 -24.81 43.13
CA PRO A 250 -23.83 -26.15 43.14
C PRO A 250 -23.58 -26.62 44.56
N ALA A 251 -23.95 -27.89 44.83
CA ALA A 251 -23.78 -28.55 46.09
C ALA A 251 -22.28 -28.74 46.41
N SER A 252 -21.94 -28.45 47.68
CA SER A 252 -20.63 -28.73 48.27
C SER A 252 -20.36 -30.24 48.30
N GLN A 253 -19.26 -30.69 47.72
CA GLN A 253 -18.74 -32.04 47.90
C GLN A 253 -18.12 -32.15 49.27
N ALA A 254 -18.64 -33.11 50.07
CA ALA A 254 -18.15 -33.52 51.37
C ALA A 254 -16.79 -34.22 51.22
N ARG A 255 -15.86 -33.85 52.08
CA ARG A 255 -14.59 -34.58 52.31
C ARG A 255 -14.88 -35.92 52.96
N GLU A 256 -14.48 -37.02 52.37
CA GLU A 256 -14.23 -38.29 53.05
C GLU A 256 -12.74 -38.36 53.46
N GLU A 257 -12.52 -38.37 54.79
CA GLU A 257 -11.25 -38.72 55.39
C GLU A 257 -11.13 -40.25 55.42
N GLY A 258 -10.19 -40.81 54.69
CA GLY A 258 -9.80 -42.21 54.74
C GLY A 258 -8.57 -42.39 55.67
N ARG A 259 -8.76 -43.05 56.79
CA ARG A 259 -7.74 -43.47 57.77
C ARG A 259 -6.73 -44.41 57.13
N VAL A 260 -5.47 -44.11 57.31
CA VAL A 260 -4.34 -45.01 57.18
C VAL A 260 -4.28 -45.91 58.42
N ARG A 261 -4.19 -47.20 58.24
CA ARG A 261 -3.70 -48.17 59.23
C ARG A 261 -2.33 -48.69 58.73
N ALA A 262 -1.39 -48.60 59.64
CA ALA A 262 -0.09 -49.27 59.58
C ALA A 262 -0.26 -50.80 59.78
N ASP A 263 0.57 -51.50 59.03
CA ASP A 263 1.46 -52.58 59.51
C ASP A 263 2.63 -52.73 58.53
#